data_d102c15f63492c9c9bb005992a4b0a07
#
_entry.id   d102c15f63492c9c9bb005992a4b0a07
#
_cell.length_a   1.000
_cell.length_b   1.000
_cell.length_c   1.000
_cell.angle_alpha   90.00
_cell.angle_beta   90.00
_cell.angle_gamma   90.00
#
_symmetry.space_group_name_H-M   'P 1'
#
loop_
_entity.id
_entity.type
_entity.pdbx_description
1 polymer ?
#
loop_
_entity_poly.entity_id
_entity_poly.type
_entity_poly.pdbx_seq_one_letter_code
_entity_poly.pdbx_strand_id
1 'polypeptide(L)'
;MVTPLDATTISRVYAVRGVLDALAAKLAAQQRVVLDPALIAAGRRAVKGHQVQAMIDADLAFHQAIYAASGNPLLASSAAVHWLHVRRAMGAVLQRSNLRQTVWDEHEAITKAIAAGRGAEAERLMAAHTRQAAAHMVEHFTMNTSHAITTTETRHASHA
;
A
#
# COMPACT_ATOMS: atom_id res chain seq x y z
N MET A 1 -3.64 14.91 -18.85
CA MET A 1 -2.31 15.19 -18.28
C MET A 1 -2.09 14.27 -17.09
N VAL A 2 -1.03 13.47 -17.07
CA VAL A 2 -0.74 12.55 -15.96
C VAL A 2 -0.08 13.35 -14.85
N THR A 3 -0.69 13.37 -13.64
CA THR A 3 -0.13 14.04 -12.47
C THR A 3 1.25 13.45 -12.16
N PRO A 4 2.29 14.27 -11.98
CA PRO A 4 3.59 13.80 -11.54
C PRO A 4 3.46 13.02 -10.23
N LEU A 5 4.21 11.92 -10.10
CA LEU A 5 4.24 11.11 -8.90
C LEU A 5 5.39 11.61 -8.02
N ASP A 6 5.07 12.41 -7.02
CA ASP A 6 6.01 12.95 -6.04
C ASP A 6 5.64 12.55 -4.60
N ALA A 7 6.53 12.79 -3.66
CA ALA A 7 6.33 12.48 -2.25
C ALA A 7 5.07 13.14 -1.67
N THR A 8 4.75 14.37 -2.08
CA THR A 8 3.57 15.10 -1.62
C THR A 8 2.28 14.45 -2.12
N THR A 9 2.22 14.12 -3.40
CA THR A 9 1.05 13.43 -4.00
C THR A 9 0.84 12.08 -3.35
N ILE A 10 1.91 11.30 -3.13
CA ILE A 10 1.85 10.00 -2.46
C ILE A 10 1.32 10.15 -1.03
N SER A 11 1.86 11.09 -0.27
CA SER A 11 1.41 11.36 1.10
C SER A 11 -0.10 11.65 1.16
N ARG A 12 -0.61 12.49 0.25
CA ARG A 12 -2.04 12.83 0.15
C ARG A 12 -2.91 11.63 -0.23
N VAL A 13 -2.48 10.82 -1.19
CA VAL A 13 -3.18 9.60 -1.62
C VAL A 13 -3.29 8.62 -0.46
N TYR A 14 -2.19 8.36 0.25
CA TYR A 14 -2.20 7.45 1.39
C TYR A 14 -2.99 7.98 2.59
N ALA A 15 -3.05 9.30 2.80
CA ALA A 15 -3.87 9.89 3.85
C ALA A 15 -5.36 9.58 3.65
N VAL A 16 -5.88 9.72 2.42
CA VAL A 16 -7.28 9.39 2.10
C VAL A 16 -7.51 7.89 2.08
N ARG A 17 -6.66 7.14 1.36
CA ARG A 17 -6.76 5.68 1.27
C ARG A 17 -6.73 5.03 2.66
N GLY A 18 -5.85 5.49 3.54
CA GLY A 18 -5.70 4.93 4.89
C GLY A 18 -6.99 4.99 5.71
N VAL A 19 -7.79 6.04 5.56
CA VAL A 19 -9.11 6.15 6.21
C VAL A 19 -10.10 5.14 5.61
N LEU A 20 -10.11 5.01 4.28
CA LEU A 20 -10.99 4.05 3.59
C LEU A 20 -10.63 2.60 3.95
N ASP A 21 -9.36 2.26 3.96
CA ASP A 21 -8.85 0.93 4.30
C ASP A 21 -9.20 0.57 5.77
N ALA A 22 -8.97 1.49 6.70
CA ALA A 22 -9.24 1.28 8.11
C ALA A 22 -10.75 1.08 8.38
N LEU A 23 -11.60 1.89 7.75
CA LEU A 23 -13.05 1.74 7.83
C LEU A 23 -13.49 0.39 7.24
N ALA A 24 -12.95 -0.01 6.09
CA ALA A 24 -13.27 -1.29 5.46
C ALA A 24 -12.93 -2.47 6.38
N ALA A 25 -11.74 -2.46 6.99
CA ALA A 25 -11.31 -3.51 7.92
C ALA A 25 -12.22 -3.59 9.15
N LYS A 26 -12.62 -2.45 9.72
CA LYS A 26 -13.58 -2.38 10.82
C LYS A 26 -14.94 -3.00 10.47
N LEU A 27 -15.50 -2.61 9.33
CA LEU A 27 -16.80 -3.09 8.87
C LEU A 27 -16.75 -4.59 8.52
N ALA A 28 -15.68 -5.06 7.87
CA ALA A 28 -15.47 -6.47 7.60
C ALA A 28 -15.39 -7.29 8.90
N ALA A 29 -14.75 -6.76 9.93
CA ALA A 29 -14.69 -7.41 11.26
C ALA A 29 -16.04 -7.48 11.92
N GLN A 30 -16.91 -6.48 11.78
CA GLN A 30 -18.28 -6.53 12.27
C GLN A 30 -19.09 -7.69 11.65
N GLN A 31 -18.79 -8.05 10.41
CA GLN A 31 -19.36 -9.19 9.70
C GLN A 31 -18.66 -10.51 10.02
N ARG A 32 -17.54 -10.50 10.77
CA ARG A 32 -16.68 -11.66 11.08
C ARG A 32 -16.30 -12.47 9.84
N VAL A 33 -15.99 -11.79 8.74
CA VAL A 33 -15.67 -12.45 7.48
C VAL A 33 -14.35 -13.19 7.59
N VAL A 34 -14.35 -14.44 7.14
CA VAL A 34 -13.11 -15.21 6.97
C VAL A 34 -12.63 -14.99 5.54
N LEU A 35 -11.54 -14.24 5.40
CA LEU A 35 -10.91 -14.01 4.11
C LEU A 35 -10.19 -15.28 3.64
N ASP A 36 -10.13 -15.48 2.30
CA ASP A 36 -9.45 -16.62 1.71
C ASP A 36 -7.95 -16.61 2.09
N PRO A 37 -7.43 -17.67 2.74
CA PRO A 37 -6.01 -17.79 3.08
C PRO A 37 -5.08 -17.73 1.86
N ALA A 38 -5.60 -18.02 0.67
CA ALA A 38 -4.85 -17.94 -0.58
C ALA A 38 -4.33 -16.51 -0.87
N LEU A 39 -5.00 -15.46 -0.36
CA LEU A 39 -4.56 -14.07 -0.48
C LEU A 39 -3.19 -13.86 0.18
N ILE A 40 -3.02 -14.31 1.42
CA ILE A 40 -1.75 -14.22 2.15
C ILE A 40 -0.68 -15.10 1.48
N ALA A 41 -1.05 -16.33 1.11
CA ALA A 41 -0.13 -17.25 0.46
C ALA A 41 0.38 -16.70 -0.89
N ALA A 42 -0.48 -16.07 -1.69
CA ALA A 42 -0.10 -15.44 -2.96
C ALA A 42 0.91 -14.32 -2.75
N GLY A 43 0.68 -13.46 -1.76
CA GLY A 43 1.60 -12.38 -1.45
C GLY A 43 2.98 -12.86 -0.98
N ARG A 44 3.01 -13.84 -0.09
CA ARG A 44 4.27 -14.44 0.37
C ARG A 44 5.05 -15.08 -0.79
N ARG A 45 4.36 -15.77 -1.72
CA ARG A 45 4.98 -16.32 -2.93
C ARG A 45 5.54 -15.22 -3.84
N ALA A 46 4.80 -14.14 -4.04
CA ALA A 46 5.23 -13.02 -4.88
C ALA A 46 6.52 -12.37 -4.34
N VAL A 47 6.60 -12.16 -3.03
CA VAL A 47 7.81 -11.64 -2.36
C VAL A 47 8.98 -12.59 -2.53
N LYS A 48 8.79 -13.88 -2.30
CA LYS A 48 9.84 -14.90 -2.46
C LYS A 48 10.35 -15.00 -3.90
N GLY A 49 9.45 -14.80 -4.88
CA GLY A 49 9.77 -14.83 -6.31
C GLY A 49 10.38 -13.53 -6.85
N HIS A 50 10.47 -12.47 -6.03
CA HIS A 50 10.96 -11.14 -6.44
C HIS A 50 10.26 -10.57 -7.68
N GLN A 51 8.97 -10.90 -7.89
CA GLN A 51 8.19 -10.46 -9.04
C GLN A 51 7.37 -9.24 -8.68
N VAL A 52 7.83 -8.06 -9.10
CA VAL A 52 7.23 -6.75 -8.76
C VAL A 52 5.74 -6.69 -9.11
N GLN A 53 5.36 -7.10 -10.32
CA GLN A 53 3.96 -7.07 -10.72
C GLN A 53 3.09 -8.00 -9.86
N ALA A 54 3.57 -9.20 -9.56
CA ALA A 54 2.86 -10.14 -8.69
C ALA A 54 2.72 -9.62 -7.24
N MET A 55 3.70 -8.88 -6.73
CA MET A 55 3.61 -8.23 -5.42
C MET A 55 2.51 -7.16 -5.41
N ILE A 56 2.45 -6.32 -6.45
CA ILE A 56 1.43 -5.28 -6.61
C ILE A 56 0.03 -5.90 -6.72
N ASP A 57 -0.11 -6.92 -7.55
CA ASP A 57 -1.39 -7.58 -7.78
C ASP A 57 -1.89 -8.31 -6.53
N ALA A 58 -1.00 -8.94 -5.76
CA ALA A 58 -1.35 -9.58 -4.50
C ALA A 58 -1.79 -8.57 -3.43
N ASP A 59 -1.09 -7.45 -3.30
CA ASP A 59 -1.45 -6.38 -2.37
C ASP A 59 -2.82 -5.77 -2.71
N LEU A 60 -3.04 -5.46 -4.00
CA LEU A 60 -4.34 -4.98 -4.49
C LEU A 60 -5.46 -5.98 -4.20
N ALA A 61 -5.25 -7.26 -4.50
CA ALA A 61 -6.26 -8.31 -4.28
C ALA A 61 -6.64 -8.44 -2.80
N PHE A 62 -5.66 -8.33 -1.89
CA PHE A 62 -5.89 -8.33 -0.44
C PHE A 62 -6.81 -7.18 -0.02
N HIS A 63 -6.50 -5.94 -0.40
CA HIS A 63 -7.30 -4.78 -0.06
C HIS A 63 -8.69 -4.82 -0.68
N GLN A 64 -8.81 -5.25 -1.94
CA GLN A 64 -10.10 -5.43 -2.62
C GLN A 64 -10.99 -6.46 -1.91
N ALA A 65 -10.43 -7.56 -1.41
CA ALA A 65 -11.17 -8.55 -0.63
C ALA A 65 -11.74 -7.96 0.67
N ILE A 66 -11.00 -7.07 1.34
CA ILE A 66 -11.47 -6.36 2.54
C ILE A 66 -12.57 -5.36 2.20
N TYR A 67 -12.44 -4.60 1.10
CA TYR A 67 -13.52 -3.71 0.65
C TYR A 67 -14.81 -4.49 0.38
N ALA A 68 -14.73 -5.62 -0.32
CA ALA A 68 -15.88 -6.49 -0.58
C ALA A 68 -16.48 -7.03 0.72
N ALA A 69 -15.62 -7.47 1.65
CA ALA A 69 -16.03 -8.00 2.95
C ALA A 69 -16.67 -6.95 3.87
N SER A 70 -16.44 -5.67 3.64
CA SER A 70 -17.00 -4.57 4.44
C SER A 70 -18.53 -4.45 4.29
N GLY A 71 -19.11 -4.98 3.21
CA GLY A 71 -20.52 -4.82 2.88
C GLY A 71 -20.91 -3.42 2.40
N ASN A 72 -19.95 -2.50 2.26
CA ASN A 72 -20.18 -1.14 1.76
C ASN A 72 -19.55 -0.96 0.36
N PRO A 73 -20.35 -0.98 -0.73
CA PRO A 73 -19.81 -0.90 -2.09
C PRO A 73 -19.13 0.43 -2.42
N LEU A 74 -19.42 1.50 -1.65
CA LEU A 74 -18.80 2.81 -1.86
C LEU A 74 -17.31 2.80 -1.50
N LEU A 75 -16.86 1.90 -0.63
CA LEU A 75 -15.44 1.83 -0.25
C LEU A 75 -14.57 1.39 -1.43
N ALA A 76 -14.95 0.34 -2.14
CA ALA A 76 -14.22 -0.12 -3.32
C ALA A 76 -14.16 0.95 -4.41
N SER A 77 -15.30 1.60 -4.73
CA SER A 77 -15.37 2.64 -5.76
C SER A 77 -14.58 3.89 -5.39
N SER A 78 -14.64 4.33 -4.13
CA SER A 78 -13.88 5.49 -3.64
C SER A 78 -12.37 5.21 -3.60
N ALA A 79 -11.96 3.99 -3.27
CA ALA A 79 -10.55 3.61 -3.23
C ALA A 79 -9.92 3.43 -4.62
N ALA A 80 -10.71 3.13 -5.65
CA ALA A 80 -10.22 2.77 -6.98
C ALA A 80 -9.29 3.84 -7.60
N VAL A 81 -9.64 5.12 -7.47
CA VAL A 81 -8.83 6.24 -8.00
C VAL A 81 -7.48 6.35 -7.29
N HIS A 82 -7.42 6.03 -6.00
CA HIS A 82 -6.20 6.07 -5.20
C HIS A 82 -5.29 4.90 -5.55
N TRP A 83 -5.84 3.74 -5.83
CA TRP A 83 -5.09 2.56 -6.24
C TRP A 83 -4.32 2.76 -7.54
N LEU A 84 -4.80 3.58 -8.46
CA LEU A 84 -4.04 3.93 -9.66
C LEU A 84 -2.68 4.57 -9.30
N HIS A 85 -2.68 5.50 -8.35
CA HIS A 85 -1.45 6.16 -7.88
C HIS A 85 -0.58 5.21 -7.06
N VAL A 86 -1.18 4.40 -6.18
CA VAL A 86 -0.47 3.42 -5.35
C VAL A 86 0.28 2.40 -6.22
N ARG A 87 -0.37 1.82 -7.23
CA ARG A 87 0.27 0.88 -8.15
C ARG A 87 1.47 1.48 -8.88
N ARG A 88 1.35 2.74 -9.32
CA ARG A 88 2.45 3.45 -9.95
C ARG A 88 3.61 3.67 -8.97
N ALA A 89 3.31 4.07 -7.74
CA ALA A 89 4.31 4.27 -6.69
C ALA A 89 5.02 2.95 -6.34
N MET A 90 4.26 1.88 -6.13
CA MET A 90 4.82 0.56 -5.87
C MET A 90 5.71 0.08 -7.03
N GLY A 91 5.28 0.25 -8.28
CA GLY A 91 6.07 -0.10 -9.45
C GLY A 91 7.42 0.62 -9.49
N ALA A 92 7.47 1.90 -9.13
CA ALA A 92 8.70 2.67 -9.09
C ALA A 92 9.61 2.28 -7.92
N VAL A 93 9.03 2.00 -6.76
CA VAL A 93 9.78 1.68 -5.52
C VAL A 93 10.29 0.24 -5.51
N LEU A 94 9.44 -0.73 -5.85
CA LEU A 94 9.77 -2.15 -5.77
C LEU A 94 10.80 -2.64 -6.81
N GLN A 95 11.03 -1.87 -7.86
CA GLN A 95 12.14 -2.13 -8.79
C GLN A 95 13.52 -1.83 -8.19
N ARG A 96 13.57 -1.02 -7.12
CA ARG A 96 14.81 -0.53 -6.52
C ARG A 96 14.98 -0.94 -5.06
N SER A 97 13.90 -1.36 -4.40
CA SER A 97 13.90 -1.81 -3.02
C SER A 97 12.95 -2.99 -2.84
N ASN A 98 13.17 -3.78 -1.80
CA ASN A 98 12.25 -4.84 -1.42
C ASN A 98 11.04 -4.24 -0.67
N LEU A 99 9.90 -4.95 -0.72
CA LEU A 99 8.83 -4.73 0.24
C LEU A 99 9.37 -4.89 1.66
N ARG A 100 8.80 -4.13 2.60
CA ARG A 100 9.05 -4.37 4.02
C ARG A 100 8.76 -5.84 4.33
N GLN A 101 9.70 -6.50 4.99
CA GLN A 101 9.58 -7.95 5.28
C GLN A 101 8.33 -8.28 6.09
N THR A 102 7.84 -7.32 6.89
CA THR A 102 6.68 -7.45 7.78
C THR A 102 5.32 -7.27 7.09
N VAL A 103 5.26 -6.81 5.85
CA VAL A 103 3.99 -6.46 5.16
C VAL A 103 2.98 -7.61 5.22
N TRP A 104 3.39 -8.83 4.89
CA TRP A 104 2.48 -9.98 4.87
C TRP A 104 2.16 -10.52 6.26
N ASP A 105 2.98 -10.26 7.27
CA ASP A 105 2.65 -10.53 8.67
C ASP A 105 1.62 -9.53 9.18
N GLU A 106 1.70 -8.27 8.76
CA GLU A 106 0.69 -7.24 9.02
C GLU A 106 -0.66 -7.61 8.39
N HIS A 107 -0.66 -8.01 7.11
CA HIS A 107 -1.87 -8.49 6.43
C HIS A 107 -2.50 -9.69 7.13
N GLU A 108 -1.71 -10.65 7.57
CA GLU A 108 -2.20 -11.82 8.32
C GLU A 108 -2.80 -11.42 9.68
N ALA A 109 -2.19 -10.48 10.39
CA ALA A 109 -2.73 -9.96 11.66
C ALA A 109 -4.08 -9.26 11.46
N ILE A 110 -4.22 -8.45 10.39
CA ILE A 110 -5.48 -7.81 10.02
C ILE A 110 -6.55 -8.86 9.73
N THR A 111 -6.22 -9.88 8.94
CA THR A 111 -7.14 -11.00 8.61
C THR A 111 -7.64 -11.71 9.87
N LYS A 112 -6.76 -11.98 10.82
CA LYS A 112 -7.12 -12.61 12.11
C LYS A 112 -8.04 -11.74 12.95
N ALA A 113 -7.79 -10.43 13.00
CA ALA A 113 -8.64 -9.48 13.72
C ALA A 113 -10.05 -9.39 13.09
N ILE A 114 -10.12 -9.39 11.75
CA ILE A 114 -11.39 -9.40 11.00
C ILE A 114 -12.20 -10.67 11.32
N ALA A 115 -11.62 -11.84 11.17
CA ALA A 115 -12.29 -13.11 11.42
C ALA A 115 -12.77 -13.26 12.88
N ALA A 116 -12.02 -12.71 13.82
CA ALA A 116 -12.36 -12.70 15.24
C ALA A 116 -13.45 -11.67 15.60
N GLY A 117 -13.85 -10.79 14.68
CA GLY A 117 -14.85 -9.74 14.95
C GLY A 117 -14.30 -8.58 15.79
N ARG A 118 -12.98 -8.42 15.86
CA ARG A 118 -12.33 -7.36 16.65
C ARG A 118 -12.19 -6.07 15.82
N GLY A 119 -13.34 -5.37 15.64
CA GLY A 119 -13.44 -4.22 14.73
C GLY A 119 -12.46 -3.08 15.05
N ALA A 120 -12.34 -2.66 16.29
CA ALA A 120 -11.41 -1.60 16.69
C ALA A 120 -9.94 -2.00 16.48
N GLU A 121 -9.61 -3.28 16.69
CA GLU A 121 -8.27 -3.80 16.45
C GLU A 121 -7.96 -3.87 14.94
N ALA A 122 -8.89 -4.37 14.14
CA ALA A 122 -8.75 -4.42 12.68
C ALA A 122 -8.54 -3.03 12.09
N GLU A 123 -9.33 -2.04 12.52
CA GLU A 123 -9.20 -0.63 12.15
C GLU A 123 -7.80 -0.09 12.50
N ARG A 124 -7.34 -0.30 13.73
CA ARG A 124 -6.03 0.17 14.20
C ARG A 124 -4.87 -0.49 13.45
N LEU A 125 -4.93 -1.81 13.24
CA LEU A 125 -3.91 -2.55 12.51
C LEU A 125 -3.82 -2.09 11.05
N MET A 126 -4.94 -1.92 10.37
CA MET A 126 -4.98 -1.44 8.99
C MET A 126 -4.48 0.01 8.90
N ALA A 127 -4.86 0.89 9.82
CA ALA A 127 -4.36 2.26 9.87
C ALA A 127 -2.84 2.31 10.11
N ALA A 128 -2.29 1.45 10.94
CA ALA A 128 -0.85 1.34 11.16
C ALA A 128 -0.13 0.85 9.91
N HIS A 129 -0.66 -0.20 9.27
CA HIS A 129 -0.15 -0.76 8.02
C HIS A 129 -0.05 0.31 6.91
N THR A 130 -1.12 1.05 6.66
CA THR A 130 -1.14 2.08 5.61
C THR A 130 -0.23 3.26 5.92
N ARG A 131 -0.08 3.67 7.20
CA ARG A 131 0.91 4.70 7.59
C ARG A 131 2.34 4.25 7.35
N GLN A 132 2.68 3.02 7.67
CA GLN A 132 4.03 2.47 7.46
C GLN A 132 4.33 2.33 5.96
N ALA A 133 3.35 1.91 5.16
CA ALA A 133 3.47 1.87 3.71
C ALA A 133 3.70 3.27 3.14
N ALA A 134 2.94 4.28 3.59
CA ALA A 134 3.11 5.68 3.19
C ALA A 134 4.51 6.20 3.49
N ALA A 135 5.00 5.98 4.71
CA ALA A 135 6.33 6.42 5.13
C ALA A 135 7.42 5.81 4.24
N HIS A 136 7.35 4.51 3.96
CA HIS A 136 8.29 3.82 3.08
C HIS A 136 8.28 4.38 1.65
N MET A 137 7.10 4.65 1.09
CA MET A 137 6.96 5.23 -0.24
C MET A 137 7.50 6.67 -0.29
N VAL A 138 7.14 7.51 0.67
CA VAL A 138 7.58 8.92 0.76
C VAL A 138 9.09 9.01 0.87
N GLU A 139 9.72 8.21 1.73
CA GLU A 139 11.18 8.17 1.89
C GLU A 139 11.88 7.89 0.56
N HIS A 140 11.38 6.92 -0.19
CA HIS A 140 11.96 6.52 -1.48
C HIS A 140 11.88 7.63 -2.54
N PHE A 141 10.76 8.35 -2.60
CA PHE A 141 10.57 9.46 -3.53
C PHE A 141 11.37 10.69 -3.13
N THR A 142 11.59 10.94 -1.85
CA THR A 142 12.41 12.05 -1.34
C THR A 142 13.89 11.83 -1.65
N MET A 143 14.43 10.64 -1.42
CA MET A 143 15.82 10.28 -1.73
C MET A 143 16.15 10.42 -3.23
N ASN A 144 15.25 10.04 -4.11
CA ASN A 144 15.45 10.15 -5.56
C ASN A 144 15.48 11.59 -6.05
N THR A 145 14.74 12.51 -5.42
CA THR A 145 14.74 13.93 -5.75
C THR A 145 16.09 14.58 -5.38
N SER A 146 16.65 14.22 -4.23
CA SER A 146 17.95 14.72 -3.77
C SER A 146 19.11 14.28 -4.68
N HIS A 147 19.09 13.04 -5.17
CA HIS A 147 20.12 12.54 -6.11
C HIS A 147 20.06 13.24 -7.48
N ALA A 148 18.86 13.57 -7.97
CA ALA A 148 18.70 14.26 -9.26
C ALA A 148 19.27 15.68 -9.22
N ILE A 149 19.12 16.38 -8.09
CA ILE A 149 19.65 17.76 -7.90
C ILE A 149 21.19 17.74 -7.86
N THR A 150 21.79 16.82 -7.11
CA THR A 150 23.26 16.72 -6.98
C THR A 150 23.95 16.38 -8.30
N THR A 151 23.30 15.58 -9.16
CA THR A 151 23.86 15.19 -10.49
C THR A 151 23.80 16.35 -11.49
N THR A 152 22.86 17.27 -11.34
CA THR A 152 22.73 18.45 -12.24
C THR A 152 23.76 19.51 -11.89
N GLU A 153 24.09 19.71 -10.60
CA GLU A 153 25.10 20.68 -10.16
C GLU A 153 26.52 20.26 -10.56
N THR A 154 26.84 18.96 -10.52
CA THR A 154 28.18 18.48 -10.92
C THR A 154 28.43 18.58 -12.42
N ARG A 155 27.39 18.57 -13.27
CA ARG A 155 27.55 18.76 -14.72
C ARG A 155 27.79 20.20 -15.13
N HIS A 156 27.36 21.19 -14.35
CA HIS A 156 27.59 22.61 -14.63
C HIS A 156 28.97 23.09 -14.15
N ALA A 157 29.59 22.42 -13.18
CA ALA A 157 30.91 22.76 -12.67
C ALA A 157 32.10 22.27 -13.54
N SER A 158 31.84 21.40 -14.51
CA SER A 158 32.88 20.83 -15.40
C SER A 158 33.03 21.55 -16.74
N HIS A 159 32.34 22.67 -16.96
CA HIS A 159 32.38 23.44 -18.21
C HIS A 159 32.66 24.96 -17.97
N ALA A 160 33.36 25.29 -16.89
CA ALA A 160 33.87 26.63 -16.63
C ALA A 160 35.41 26.63 -16.65
#